data_113b80c584acc2ac26a6200c11759c95
#
_entry.id   113b80c584acc2ac26a6200c11759c95
#
_cell.length_a   1.000
_cell.length_b   1.000
_cell.length_c   1.000
_cell.angle_alpha   90.00
_cell.angle_beta   90.00
_cell.angle_gamma   90.00
#
_symmetry.space_group_name_H-M   'P 1'
#
loop_
_entity.id
_entity.type
_entity.pdbx_description
1 polymer ?
#
loop_
_entity_poly.entity_id
_entity_poly.type
_entity_poly.pdbx_seq_one_letter_code
_entity_poly.pdbx_strand_id
1 'polypeptide(L)'
;GVAVNNDGRDKASFTAPSIDGQAAVVAGALEAAGVDPRSISYVEAHGTATPLGDPVEVEALTRAFRRKTQDVGFCRIGSVKSNVGHMVIAAGAGGVIKTALSLANERLPASIHHSSPNPKIDFANSPFVVNDQLTPWPRSQQPRRAGVSGFGVGGTNAHVVMEEAPEFEASPAAEGPQVLLLSARSATALDTMALQLADHLEQHPESNLADVAHTLQLGRSRFTH
;
A
#
# COMPACT_ATOMS: atom_id res chain seq x y z
N GLY A 1 -9.17 -1.89 0.86
CA GLY A 1 -10.04 -1.96 -0.33
C GLY A 1 -9.24 -1.96 -1.62
N VAL A 2 -9.82 -2.49 -2.68
CA VAL A 2 -9.17 -2.51 -4.00
C VAL A 2 -10.22 -2.35 -5.09
N ALA A 3 -9.85 -1.63 -6.15
CA ALA A 3 -10.64 -1.57 -7.37
C ALA A 3 -9.74 -1.65 -8.61
N VAL A 4 -10.29 -2.20 -9.67
CA VAL A 4 -9.66 -2.29 -10.99
C VAL A 4 -10.71 -1.95 -12.04
N ASN A 5 -10.32 -1.14 -13.04
CA ASN A 5 -11.16 -0.87 -14.20
C ASN A 5 -10.32 -0.72 -15.47
N ASN A 6 -10.98 -0.37 -16.56
CA ASN A 6 -10.31 0.02 -17.80
C ASN A 6 -10.96 1.30 -18.36
N ASP A 7 -10.15 2.20 -18.92
CA ASP A 7 -10.61 3.47 -19.51
C ASP A 7 -11.59 3.28 -20.68
N GLY A 8 -11.63 2.09 -21.28
CA GLY A 8 -12.45 1.83 -22.46
C GLY A 8 -11.93 2.57 -23.70
N ARG A 9 -12.85 2.89 -24.59
CA ARG A 9 -12.56 3.57 -25.88
C ARG A 9 -12.67 5.09 -25.82
N ASP A 10 -13.36 5.63 -24.80
CA ASP A 10 -13.70 7.05 -24.73
C ASP A 10 -12.54 7.88 -24.15
N LYS A 11 -11.39 7.83 -24.85
CA LYS A 11 -10.16 8.57 -24.54
C LYS A 11 -9.46 9.03 -25.80
N ALA A 12 -8.59 10.02 -25.69
CA ALA A 12 -7.96 10.69 -26.82
C ALA A 12 -7.11 9.76 -27.72
N SER A 13 -6.49 8.71 -27.15
CA SER A 13 -5.73 7.68 -27.88
C SER A 13 -5.55 6.44 -27.02
N PHE A 14 -5.04 5.35 -27.60
CA PHE A 14 -4.75 4.10 -26.88
C PHE A 14 -3.85 4.31 -25.66
N THR A 15 -2.86 5.16 -25.77
CA THR A 15 -1.89 5.44 -24.70
C THR A 15 -2.28 6.61 -23.79
N ALA A 16 -3.31 7.40 -24.15
CA ALA A 16 -3.73 8.52 -23.33
C ALA A 16 -4.44 8.04 -22.06
N PRO A 17 -4.11 8.59 -20.88
CA PRO A 17 -4.85 8.31 -19.67
C PRO A 17 -6.23 8.97 -19.66
N SER A 18 -7.18 8.39 -18.92
CA SER A 18 -8.52 8.95 -18.72
C SER A 18 -8.68 9.46 -17.29
N ILE A 19 -9.02 10.74 -17.13
CA ILE A 19 -9.33 11.31 -15.82
C ILE A 19 -10.52 10.56 -15.20
N ASP A 20 -11.56 10.31 -15.96
CA ASP A 20 -12.79 9.69 -15.46
C ASP A 20 -12.56 8.22 -15.08
N GLY A 21 -11.77 7.47 -15.89
CA GLY A 21 -11.37 6.11 -15.58
C GLY A 21 -10.57 6.01 -14.31
N GLN A 22 -9.55 6.87 -14.16
CA GLN A 22 -8.73 6.92 -12.95
C GLN A 22 -9.54 7.41 -11.73
N ALA A 23 -10.40 8.42 -11.86
CA ALA A 23 -11.24 8.88 -10.77
C ALA A 23 -12.23 7.80 -10.31
N ALA A 24 -12.79 7.05 -11.25
CA ALA A 24 -13.71 5.96 -10.95
C ALA A 24 -13.04 4.81 -10.17
N VAL A 25 -11.81 4.42 -10.55
CA VAL A 25 -11.11 3.34 -9.84
C VAL A 25 -10.70 3.76 -8.43
N VAL A 26 -10.25 5.01 -8.24
CA VAL A 26 -9.93 5.54 -6.91
C VAL A 26 -11.16 5.57 -6.02
N ALA A 27 -12.28 6.13 -6.52
CA ALA A 27 -13.53 6.17 -5.79
C ALA A 27 -14.04 4.78 -5.44
N GLY A 28 -13.96 3.82 -6.39
CA GLY A 28 -14.34 2.42 -6.14
C GLY A 28 -13.50 1.75 -5.07
N ALA A 29 -12.20 2.02 -5.01
CA ALA A 29 -11.32 1.47 -3.97
C ALA A 29 -11.63 2.05 -2.58
N LEU A 30 -11.89 3.36 -2.48
CA LEU A 30 -12.33 4.01 -1.25
C LEU A 30 -13.67 3.46 -0.75
N GLU A 31 -14.60 3.22 -1.66
CA GLU A 31 -15.91 2.65 -1.38
C GLU A 31 -15.79 1.19 -0.91
N ALA A 32 -14.98 0.38 -1.60
CA ALA A 32 -14.69 -1.00 -1.21
C ALA A 32 -13.96 -1.11 0.14
N ALA A 33 -13.17 -0.10 0.51
CA ALA A 33 -12.55 0.02 1.82
C ALA A 33 -13.51 0.48 2.92
N GLY A 34 -14.64 1.09 2.56
CA GLY A 34 -15.59 1.69 3.51
C GLY A 34 -15.01 2.89 4.27
N VAL A 35 -14.05 3.63 3.69
CA VAL A 35 -13.34 4.72 4.36
C VAL A 35 -13.68 6.09 3.80
N ASP A 36 -13.62 7.10 4.66
CA ASP A 36 -13.70 8.50 4.23
C ASP A 36 -12.36 8.92 3.61
N PRO A 37 -12.34 9.59 2.44
CA PRO A 37 -11.11 10.10 1.83
C PRO A 37 -10.27 10.98 2.76
N ARG A 38 -10.88 11.70 3.72
CA ARG A 38 -10.15 12.50 4.72
C ARG A 38 -9.26 11.68 5.64
N SER A 39 -9.54 10.36 5.75
CA SER A 39 -8.70 9.45 6.53
C SER A 39 -7.46 8.96 5.76
N ILE A 40 -7.37 9.23 4.45
CA ILE A 40 -6.20 8.90 3.63
C ILE A 40 -5.17 10.02 3.80
N SER A 41 -4.09 9.73 4.49
CA SER A 41 -3.03 10.72 4.78
C SER A 41 -1.85 10.66 3.81
N TYR A 42 -1.78 9.60 2.99
CA TYR A 42 -0.77 9.44 1.94
C TYR A 42 -1.32 8.80 0.67
N VAL A 43 -0.85 9.26 -0.49
CA VAL A 43 -1.06 8.60 -1.78
C VAL A 43 0.29 8.32 -2.43
N GLU A 44 0.56 7.06 -2.68
CA GLU A 44 1.60 6.60 -3.59
C GLU A 44 1.04 6.65 -5.01
N ALA A 45 1.40 7.71 -5.74
CA ALA A 45 0.92 7.94 -7.08
C ALA A 45 1.59 6.99 -8.09
N HIS A 46 0.92 6.73 -9.20
CA HIS A 46 1.56 6.13 -10.37
C HIS A 46 2.73 7.00 -10.84
N GLY A 47 2.57 8.31 -10.88
CA GLY A 47 3.61 9.35 -10.89
C GLY A 47 4.77 9.08 -11.85
N THR A 48 4.51 9.09 -13.15
CA THR A 48 5.53 8.81 -14.19
C THR A 48 6.32 10.03 -14.62
N ALA A 49 6.07 11.19 -14.01
CA ALA A 49 6.71 12.47 -14.29
C ALA A 49 6.57 12.91 -15.76
N THR A 50 5.45 12.61 -16.41
CA THR A 50 5.18 13.07 -17.77
C THR A 50 4.39 14.39 -17.75
N PRO A 51 4.59 15.28 -18.76
CA PRO A 51 3.91 16.59 -18.79
C PRO A 51 2.39 16.53 -18.80
N LEU A 52 1.80 15.39 -19.17
CA LEU A 52 0.35 15.15 -19.23
C LEU A 52 -0.12 14.16 -18.15
N GLY A 53 0.66 13.12 -17.85
CA GLY A 53 0.25 12.03 -16.96
C GLY A 53 -0.01 12.50 -15.55
N ASP A 54 0.93 13.20 -14.95
CA ASP A 54 0.81 13.67 -13.56
C ASP A 54 -0.37 14.64 -13.36
N PRO A 55 -0.62 15.65 -14.25
CA PRO A 55 -1.82 16.48 -14.14
C PRO A 55 -3.12 15.69 -14.24
N VAL A 56 -3.21 14.71 -15.13
CA VAL A 56 -4.39 13.85 -15.28
C VAL A 56 -4.61 13.03 -14.02
N GLU A 57 -3.56 12.45 -13.47
CA GLU A 57 -3.63 11.63 -12.26
C GLU A 57 -4.06 12.45 -11.03
N VAL A 58 -3.42 13.60 -10.79
CA VAL A 58 -3.75 14.44 -9.63
C VAL A 58 -5.17 15.00 -9.75
N GLU A 59 -5.62 15.37 -10.95
CA GLU A 59 -7.00 15.77 -11.21
C GLU A 59 -8.00 14.63 -10.92
N ALA A 60 -7.68 13.41 -11.37
CA ALA A 60 -8.52 12.23 -11.14
C ALA A 60 -8.62 11.89 -9.65
N LEU A 61 -7.50 11.89 -8.92
CA LEU A 61 -7.45 11.72 -7.48
C LEU A 61 -8.28 12.81 -6.76
N THR A 62 -8.10 14.08 -7.17
CA THR A 62 -8.85 15.21 -6.62
C THR A 62 -10.36 15.02 -6.81
N ARG A 63 -10.81 14.66 -8.02
CA ARG A 63 -12.23 14.37 -8.28
C ARG A 63 -12.78 13.25 -7.42
N ALA A 64 -12.03 12.18 -7.23
CA ALA A 64 -12.45 11.07 -6.38
C ALA A 64 -12.64 11.51 -4.92
N PHE A 65 -11.66 12.25 -4.37
CA PHE A 65 -11.71 12.75 -3.00
C PHE A 65 -12.82 13.79 -2.81
N ARG A 66 -13.04 14.67 -3.80
CA ARG A 66 -14.07 15.73 -3.79
C ARG A 66 -15.51 15.21 -3.74
N ARG A 67 -15.72 13.89 -3.92
CA ARG A 67 -17.05 13.28 -3.69
C ARG A 67 -17.49 13.35 -2.22
N LYS A 68 -16.55 13.49 -1.28
CA LYS A 68 -16.83 13.45 0.18
C LYS A 68 -16.26 14.63 0.96
N THR A 69 -15.25 15.36 0.46
CA THR A 69 -14.61 16.46 1.19
C THR A 69 -14.21 17.60 0.27
N GLN A 70 -14.23 18.83 0.82
CA GLN A 70 -13.70 20.03 0.17
C GLN A 70 -12.39 20.50 0.81
N ASP A 71 -11.85 19.76 1.78
CA ASP A 71 -10.61 20.09 2.49
C ASP A 71 -9.41 20.09 1.53
N VAL A 72 -8.43 20.96 1.79
CA VAL A 72 -7.23 21.11 0.95
C VAL A 72 -5.97 20.78 1.74
N GLY A 73 -4.95 20.26 1.04
CA GLY A 73 -3.60 20.10 1.57
C GLY A 73 -3.44 19.13 2.76
N PHE A 74 -4.37 18.22 2.97
CA PHE A 74 -4.32 17.30 4.13
C PHE A 74 -3.66 15.95 3.83
N CYS A 75 -3.56 15.58 2.57
CA CYS A 75 -3.02 14.28 2.14
C CYS A 75 -1.67 14.46 1.44
N ARG A 76 -0.64 13.78 1.90
CA ARG A 76 0.65 13.80 1.21
C ARG A 76 0.60 12.91 -0.04
N ILE A 77 1.28 13.34 -1.12
CA ILE A 77 1.39 12.56 -2.35
C ILE A 77 2.87 12.41 -2.74
N GLY A 78 3.25 11.24 -3.21
CA GLY A 78 4.59 10.96 -3.68
C GLY A 78 4.64 9.79 -4.63
N SER A 79 5.84 9.48 -5.15
CA SER A 79 6.05 8.31 -6.02
C SER A 79 7.42 7.69 -5.78
N VAL A 80 7.45 6.37 -5.59
CA VAL A 80 8.68 5.57 -5.49
C VAL A 80 9.54 5.66 -6.74
N LYS A 81 8.95 6.00 -7.88
CA LYS A 81 9.65 6.10 -9.16
C LYS A 81 10.74 7.18 -9.17
N SER A 82 10.60 8.23 -8.34
CA SER A 82 11.66 9.21 -8.17
C SER A 82 12.93 8.61 -7.54
N ASN A 83 12.78 7.55 -6.72
CA ASN A 83 13.87 6.93 -5.98
C ASN A 83 14.50 5.75 -6.74
N VAL A 84 13.70 4.93 -7.45
CA VAL A 84 14.17 3.67 -8.05
C VAL A 84 13.90 3.55 -9.55
N GLY A 85 13.31 4.58 -10.17
CA GLY A 85 12.91 4.55 -11.57
C GLY A 85 11.59 3.82 -11.83
N HIS A 86 11.18 3.76 -13.11
CA HIS A 86 9.94 3.13 -13.52
C HIS A 86 10.15 1.62 -13.68
N MET A 87 9.62 0.84 -12.76
CA MET A 87 9.74 -0.62 -12.74
C MET A 87 8.80 -1.34 -13.73
N VAL A 88 8.23 -0.63 -14.69
CA VAL A 88 7.35 -1.13 -15.75
C VAL A 88 6.20 -1.99 -15.16
N ILE A 89 6.21 -3.30 -15.39
CA ILE A 89 5.17 -4.23 -14.93
C ILE A 89 5.12 -4.32 -13.39
N ALA A 90 6.28 -4.20 -12.73
CA ALA A 90 6.39 -4.27 -11.28
C ALA A 90 6.09 -2.94 -10.57
N ALA A 91 5.75 -1.85 -11.29
CA ALA A 91 5.60 -0.52 -10.71
C ALA A 91 4.51 -0.45 -9.62
N GLY A 92 3.37 -1.10 -9.83
CA GLY A 92 2.31 -1.18 -8.82
C GLY A 92 2.75 -1.95 -7.58
N ALA A 93 3.42 -3.09 -7.75
CA ALA A 93 3.97 -3.87 -6.64
C ALA A 93 5.01 -3.07 -5.84
N GLY A 94 5.90 -2.33 -6.51
CA GLY A 94 6.86 -1.45 -5.85
C GLY A 94 6.20 -0.35 -5.02
N GLY A 95 5.12 0.24 -5.51
CA GLY A 95 4.32 1.22 -4.75
C GLY A 95 3.67 0.60 -3.50
N VAL A 96 3.11 -0.60 -3.63
CA VAL A 96 2.54 -1.35 -2.48
C VAL A 96 3.63 -1.67 -1.45
N ILE A 97 4.79 -2.17 -1.87
CA ILE A 97 5.92 -2.49 -0.97
C ILE A 97 6.39 -1.23 -0.24
N LYS A 98 6.63 -0.13 -0.96
CA LYS A 98 7.02 1.15 -0.32
C LYS A 98 6.00 1.59 0.71
N THR A 99 4.71 1.55 0.37
CA THR A 99 3.63 1.98 1.26
C THR A 99 3.54 1.09 2.50
N ALA A 100 3.66 -0.25 2.34
CA ALA A 100 3.68 -1.18 3.46
C ALA A 100 4.86 -0.92 4.40
N LEU A 101 6.05 -0.71 3.84
CA LEU A 101 7.25 -0.36 4.62
C LEU A 101 7.11 1.02 5.29
N SER A 102 6.47 1.99 4.64
CA SER A 102 6.19 3.31 5.23
C SER A 102 5.25 3.22 6.42
N LEU A 103 4.21 2.39 6.34
CA LEU A 103 3.30 2.11 7.45
C LEU A 103 4.03 1.40 8.60
N ALA A 104 4.87 0.40 8.30
CA ALA A 104 5.62 -0.35 9.29
C ALA A 104 6.68 0.50 10.01
N ASN A 105 7.37 1.39 9.28
CA ASN A 105 8.45 2.23 9.81
C ASN A 105 7.99 3.62 10.25
N GLU A 106 6.71 3.94 10.17
CA GLU A 106 6.12 5.23 10.59
C GLU A 106 6.77 6.45 9.92
N ARG A 107 7.14 6.31 8.65
CA ARG A 107 7.82 7.36 7.87
C ARG A 107 7.42 7.31 6.40
N LEU A 108 7.30 8.50 5.80
CA LEU A 108 7.09 8.68 4.37
C LEU A 108 8.41 9.11 3.72
N PRO A 109 9.04 8.26 2.90
CA PRO A 109 10.23 8.64 2.13
C PRO A 109 9.94 9.79 1.17
N ALA A 110 10.92 10.67 0.97
CA ALA A 110 10.80 11.77 0.04
C ALA A 110 10.62 11.32 -1.41
N SER A 111 9.76 12.01 -2.16
CA SER A 111 9.85 12.05 -3.62
C SER A 111 10.99 12.96 -4.00
N ILE A 112 12.14 12.39 -4.34
CA ILE A 112 13.35 13.14 -4.68
C ILE A 112 13.24 13.78 -6.07
N HIS A 113 14.12 14.74 -6.37
CA HIS A 113 14.14 15.51 -7.61
C HIS A 113 12.91 16.41 -7.84
N HIS A 114 12.11 16.67 -6.80
CA HIS A 114 11.04 17.65 -6.84
C HIS A 114 11.55 19.01 -6.42
N SER A 115 11.76 19.91 -7.39
CA SER A 115 12.23 21.29 -7.15
C SER A 115 11.10 22.33 -7.26
N SER A 116 10.09 22.02 -8.06
CA SER A 116 8.89 22.85 -8.23
C SER A 116 7.73 21.99 -8.74
N PRO A 117 6.50 22.30 -8.35
CA PRO A 117 5.33 21.59 -8.85
C PRO A 117 5.11 21.83 -10.35
N ASN A 118 4.55 20.85 -11.04
CA ASN A 118 4.12 21.01 -12.43
C ASN A 118 3.06 22.13 -12.47
N PRO A 119 3.25 23.19 -13.30
CA PRO A 119 2.33 24.36 -13.33
C PRO A 119 0.92 24.03 -13.81
N LYS A 120 0.70 22.85 -14.38
CA LYS A 120 -0.63 22.36 -14.78
C LYS A 120 -1.40 21.68 -13.65
N ILE A 121 -0.79 21.53 -12.47
CA ILE A 121 -1.43 20.92 -11.30
C ILE A 121 -1.75 22.01 -10.29
N ASP A 122 -3.02 22.16 -9.97
CA ASP A 122 -3.47 23.10 -8.92
C ASP A 122 -3.40 22.42 -7.55
N PHE A 123 -2.19 22.30 -6.99
CA PHE A 123 -2.02 21.76 -5.65
C PHE A 123 -2.68 22.62 -4.57
N ALA A 124 -2.76 23.95 -4.77
CA ALA A 124 -3.31 24.86 -3.77
C ALA A 124 -4.81 24.61 -3.48
N ASN A 125 -5.54 24.18 -4.50
CA ASN A 125 -6.97 23.83 -4.38
C ASN A 125 -7.22 22.32 -4.37
N SER A 126 -6.19 21.50 -4.24
CA SER A 126 -6.30 20.04 -4.17
C SER A 126 -6.22 19.52 -2.73
N PRO A 127 -6.65 18.29 -2.46
CA PRO A 127 -6.40 17.60 -1.19
C PRO A 127 -4.92 17.37 -0.90
N PHE A 128 -4.03 17.52 -1.88
CA PHE A 128 -2.69 16.96 -1.88
C PHE A 128 -1.58 17.98 -1.65
N VAL A 129 -0.53 17.53 -0.95
CA VAL A 129 0.76 18.21 -0.80
C VAL A 129 1.87 17.23 -1.17
N VAL A 130 2.80 17.64 -2.02
CA VAL A 130 3.92 16.78 -2.41
C VAL A 130 4.79 16.45 -1.20
N ASN A 131 5.10 15.18 -1.03
CA ASN A 131 6.01 14.72 0.01
C ASN A 131 7.45 14.73 -0.52
N ASP A 132 8.12 15.88 -0.45
CA ASP A 132 9.46 16.14 -0.99
C ASP A 132 10.60 15.98 0.04
N GLN A 133 10.26 15.61 1.27
CA GLN A 133 11.23 15.33 2.33
C GLN A 133 10.80 14.10 3.14
N LEU A 134 11.77 13.50 3.85
CA LEU A 134 11.47 12.41 4.78
C LEU A 134 10.55 12.94 5.90
N THR A 135 9.34 12.44 5.95
CA THR A 135 8.30 12.92 6.86
C THR A 135 7.95 11.84 7.88
N PRO A 136 7.97 12.14 9.18
CA PRO A 136 7.38 11.25 10.20
C PRO A 136 5.90 10.99 9.92
N TRP A 137 5.49 9.76 10.14
CA TRP A 137 4.09 9.33 9.98
C TRP A 137 3.64 8.53 11.22
N PRO A 138 3.58 9.20 12.39
CA PRO A 138 3.30 8.51 13.64
C PRO A 138 1.86 7.99 13.70
N ARG A 139 1.63 6.96 14.52
CA ARG A 139 0.29 6.50 14.88
C ARG A 139 -0.50 7.61 15.57
N SER A 140 -1.81 7.57 15.41
CA SER A 140 -2.76 8.50 16.04
C SER A 140 -4.02 7.74 16.46
N GLN A 141 -5.04 8.46 16.92
CA GLN A 141 -6.34 7.85 17.23
C GLN A 141 -7.04 7.25 16.00
N GLN A 142 -6.76 7.80 14.81
CA GLN A 142 -7.23 7.21 13.56
C GLN A 142 -6.09 6.40 12.93
N PRO A 143 -6.37 5.20 12.41
CA PRO A 143 -5.35 4.42 11.73
C PRO A 143 -4.81 5.15 10.52
N ARG A 144 -3.50 5.04 10.28
CA ARG A 144 -2.86 5.57 9.09
C ARG A 144 -3.33 4.80 7.87
N ARG A 145 -3.76 5.55 6.86
CA ARG A 145 -4.24 4.99 5.59
C ARG A 145 -3.53 5.62 4.40
N ALA A 146 -3.30 4.80 3.40
CA ALA A 146 -2.71 5.24 2.14
C ALA A 146 -3.47 4.69 0.95
N GLY A 147 -3.49 5.48 -0.13
CA GLY A 147 -3.88 5.01 -1.46
C GLY A 147 -2.64 4.66 -2.28
N VAL A 148 -2.71 3.63 -3.13
CA VAL A 148 -1.66 3.27 -4.08
C VAL A 148 -2.26 3.14 -5.46
N SER A 149 -1.75 3.92 -6.42
CA SER A 149 -2.21 3.93 -7.81
C SER A 149 -1.27 3.16 -8.73
N GLY A 150 -1.83 2.33 -9.60
CA GLY A 150 -1.11 1.65 -10.68
C GLY A 150 -1.90 1.76 -11.97
N PHE A 151 -1.37 2.50 -12.96
CA PHE A 151 -2.05 2.75 -14.24
C PHE A 151 -1.22 2.20 -15.40
N GLY A 152 -1.81 1.24 -16.13
CA GLY A 152 -1.15 0.57 -17.24
C GLY A 152 -1.32 1.31 -18.56
N VAL A 153 -0.31 1.23 -19.43
CA VAL A 153 -0.43 1.66 -20.82
C VAL A 153 -1.52 0.81 -21.50
N GLY A 154 -2.50 1.46 -22.10
CA GLY A 154 -3.67 0.79 -22.68
C GLY A 154 -4.94 1.01 -21.86
N GLY A 155 -4.83 1.57 -20.62
CA GLY A 155 -5.95 2.07 -19.85
C GLY A 155 -6.46 1.14 -18.74
N THR A 156 -5.73 0.11 -18.38
CA THR A 156 -6.04 -0.66 -17.18
C THR A 156 -5.58 0.12 -15.96
N ASN A 157 -6.50 0.41 -15.05
CA ASN A 157 -6.24 1.16 -13.83
C ASN A 157 -6.51 0.28 -12.61
N ALA A 158 -5.66 0.39 -11.60
CA ALA A 158 -5.83 -0.22 -10.30
C ALA A 158 -5.57 0.81 -9.20
N HIS A 159 -6.37 0.76 -8.13
CA HIS A 159 -6.11 1.53 -6.91
C HIS A 159 -6.35 0.64 -5.69
N VAL A 160 -5.43 0.73 -4.73
CA VAL A 160 -5.47 -0.03 -3.48
C VAL A 160 -5.50 0.95 -2.32
N VAL A 161 -6.40 0.74 -1.37
CA VAL A 161 -6.40 1.42 -0.06
C VAL A 161 -5.80 0.47 0.95
N MET A 162 -4.74 0.91 1.60
CA MET A 162 -4.01 0.21 2.65
C MET A 162 -4.19 0.92 3.98
N GLU A 163 -4.22 0.14 5.05
CA GLU A 163 -4.31 0.62 6.43
C GLU A 163 -3.18 0.01 7.25
N GLU A 164 -2.69 0.71 8.27
CA GLU A 164 -1.72 0.14 9.20
C GLU A 164 -2.28 -1.08 9.92
N ALA A 165 -1.40 -2.00 10.30
CA ALA A 165 -1.80 -3.15 11.07
C ALA A 165 -2.39 -2.71 12.42
N PRO A 166 -3.50 -3.35 12.89
CA PRO A 166 -4.02 -3.08 14.21
C PRO A 166 -2.96 -3.39 15.27
N GLU A 167 -3.04 -2.70 16.39
CA GLU A 167 -2.24 -3.07 17.56
C GLU A 167 -2.85 -4.34 18.17
N PHE A 168 -2.02 -5.33 18.39
CA PHE A 168 -2.39 -6.52 19.12
C PHE A 168 -1.89 -6.41 20.56
N GLU A 169 -2.77 -6.67 21.51
CA GLU A 169 -2.33 -6.89 22.88
C GLU A 169 -1.43 -8.13 22.93
N ALA A 170 -0.32 -8.04 23.63
CA ALA A 170 0.57 -9.18 23.82
C ALA A 170 -0.21 -10.31 24.52
N SER A 171 -0.17 -11.50 23.94
CA SER A 171 -0.76 -12.68 24.59
C SER A 171 -0.09 -12.94 25.95
N PRO A 172 -0.82 -13.43 26.94
CA PRO A 172 -0.21 -13.85 28.20
C PRO A 172 0.86 -14.91 27.94
N ALA A 173 1.87 -14.95 28.79
CA ALA A 173 2.94 -15.95 28.67
C ALA A 173 2.36 -17.37 28.61
N ALA A 174 2.93 -18.19 27.74
CA ALA A 174 2.50 -19.59 27.61
C ALA A 174 2.78 -20.35 28.92
N GLU A 175 1.75 -20.99 29.47
CA GLU A 175 1.89 -21.89 30.60
C GLU A 175 1.99 -23.34 30.10
N GLY A 176 3.06 -24.04 30.50
CA GLY A 176 3.29 -25.45 30.17
C GLY A 176 3.73 -25.71 28.72
N PRO A 177 3.85 -27.01 28.35
CA PRO A 177 4.32 -27.41 27.02
C PRO A 177 3.33 -27.05 25.93
N GLN A 178 3.85 -26.55 24.81
CA GLN A 178 3.09 -26.20 23.62
C GLN A 178 3.35 -27.20 22.48
N VAL A 179 2.30 -27.54 21.72
CA VAL A 179 2.41 -28.45 20.57
C VAL A 179 2.62 -27.64 19.30
N LEU A 180 3.80 -27.78 18.68
CA LEU A 180 4.15 -27.13 17.42
C LEU A 180 3.90 -28.12 16.27
N LEU A 181 2.88 -27.85 15.43
CA LEU A 181 2.53 -28.70 14.29
C LEU A 181 3.27 -28.20 13.04
N LEU A 182 4.02 -29.10 12.41
CA LEU A 182 4.64 -28.87 11.12
C LEU A 182 4.10 -29.88 10.10
N SER A 183 3.92 -29.45 8.86
CA SER A 183 3.63 -30.33 7.74
C SER A 183 4.17 -29.75 6.44
N ALA A 184 4.61 -30.62 5.52
CA ALA A 184 5.20 -30.21 4.25
C ALA A 184 4.78 -31.14 3.11
N ARG A 185 5.11 -30.76 1.87
CA ARG A 185 4.85 -31.60 0.67
C ARG A 185 5.87 -32.73 0.50
N SER A 186 7.00 -32.68 1.21
CA SER A 186 8.02 -33.71 1.21
C SER A 186 8.71 -33.80 2.57
N ALA A 187 9.31 -34.96 2.89
CA ALA A 187 10.07 -35.15 4.11
C ALA A 187 11.23 -34.17 4.23
N THR A 188 12.00 -33.95 3.15
CA THR A 188 13.11 -32.99 3.14
C THR A 188 12.65 -31.55 3.45
N ALA A 189 11.49 -31.15 2.93
CA ALA A 189 10.93 -29.82 3.23
C ALA A 189 10.49 -29.73 4.69
N LEU A 190 9.94 -30.81 5.27
CA LEU A 190 9.56 -30.88 6.68
C LEU A 190 10.79 -30.74 7.59
N ASP A 191 11.88 -31.50 7.29
CA ASP A 191 13.14 -31.41 8.04
C ASP A 191 13.70 -29.97 7.99
N THR A 192 13.71 -29.36 6.80
CA THR A 192 14.16 -27.97 6.64
C THR A 192 13.32 -26.98 7.46
N MET A 193 11.99 -27.12 7.45
CA MET A 193 11.09 -26.29 8.25
C MET A 193 11.34 -26.45 9.74
N ALA A 194 11.57 -27.68 10.21
CA ALA A 194 11.84 -27.94 11.63
C ALA A 194 13.14 -27.25 12.08
N LEU A 195 14.20 -27.35 11.28
CA LEU A 195 15.47 -26.69 11.57
C LEU A 195 15.33 -25.16 11.55
N GLN A 196 14.66 -24.60 10.54
CA GLN A 196 14.42 -23.15 10.45
C GLN A 196 13.58 -22.63 11.62
N LEU A 197 12.57 -23.38 12.07
CA LEU A 197 11.78 -23.00 13.24
C LEU A 197 12.62 -23.05 14.53
N ALA A 198 13.46 -24.08 14.69
CA ALA A 198 14.36 -24.17 15.84
C ALA A 198 15.33 -22.99 15.88
N ASP A 199 16.01 -22.71 14.76
CA ASP A 199 16.92 -21.56 14.62
C ASP A 199 16.21 -20.23 14.93
N HIS A 200 14.98 -20.07 14.43
CA HIS A 200 14.20 -18.86 14.68
C HIS A 200 13.88 -18.68 16.17
N LEU A 201 13.43 -19.74 16.84
CA LEU A 201 13.10 -19.69 18.27
C LEU A 201 14.33 -19.45 19.16
N GLU A 202 15.50 -19.98 18.77
CA GLU A 202 16.76 -19.70 19.45
C GLU A 202 17.19 -18.23 19.29
N GLN A 203 16.97 -17.64 18.11
CA GLN A 203 17.29 -16.23 17.83
C GLN A 203 16.27 -15.27 18.41
N HIS A 204 15.05 -15.73 18.71
CA HIS A 204 13.92 -14.93 19.21
C HIS A 204 13.34 -15.55 20.49
N PRO A 205 14.11 -15.57 21.60
CA PRO A 205 13.67 -16.17 22.87
C PRO A 205 12.48 -15.43 23.49
N GLU A 206 12.19 -14.21 23.06
CA GLU A 206 11.04 -13.42 23.45
C GLU A 206 9.72 -13.89 22.82
N SER A 207 9.76 -14.79 21.83
CA SER A 207 8.56 -15.29 21.13
C SER A 207 7.67 -16.08 22.08
N ASN A 208 6.39 -15.73 22.15
CA ASN A 208 5.41 -16.48 22.92
C ASN A 208 5.09 -17.81 22.23
N LEU A 209 5.48 -18.93 22.85
CA LEU A 209 5.27 -20.26 22.27
C LEU A 209 3.80 -20.63 22.04
N ALA A 210 2.85 -20.06 22.82
CA ALA A 210 1.43 -20.27 22.55
C ALA A 210 1.02 -19.62 21.23
N ASP A 211 1.51 -18.43 20.91
CA ASP A 211 1.22 -17.73 19.66
C ASP A 211 1.88 -18.46 18.46
N VAL A 212 3.09 -18.98 18.65
CA VAL A 212 3.76 -19.82 17.65
C VAL A 212 2.94 -21.08 17.38
N ALA A 213 2.51 -21.80 18.43
CA ALA A 213 1.68 -22.99 18.32
C ALA A 213 0.35 -22.70 17.64
N HIS A 214 -0.35 -21.64 18.04
CA HIS A 214 -1.60 -21.19 17.43
C HIS A 214 -1.42 -20.89 15.93
N THR A 215 -0.37 -20.17 15.58
CA THR A 215 -0.06 -19.83 14.18
C THR A 215 0.20 -21.09 13.33
N LEU A 216 0.95 -22.05 13.86
CA LEU A 216 1.24 -23.29 13.14
C LEU A 216 0.02 -24.20 13.01
N GLN A 217 -0.87 -24.21 14.02
CA GLN A 217 -2.06 -25.06 14.04
C GLN A 217 -3.18 -24.51 13.14
N LEU A 218 -3.42 -23.21 13.14
CA LEU A 218 -4.55 -22.58 12.48
C LEU A 218 -4.15 -21.75 11.25
N GLY A 219 -2.98 -21.16 11.24
CA GLY A 219 -2.51 -20.26 10.19
C GLY A 219 -1.75 -20.94 9.05
N ARG A 220 -1.70 -22.27 9.00
CA ARG A 220 -0.97 -23.02 7.97
C ARG A 220 -1.82 -24.10 7.34
N SER A 221 -1.63 -24.31 6.03
CA SER A 221 -2.22 -25.43 5.31
C SER A 221 -1.58 -26.74 5.75
N ARG A 222 -2.39 -27.81 5.83
CA ARG A 222 -1.91 -29.15 6.14
C ARG A 222 -1.45 -29.86 4.87
N PHE A 223 -0.33 -30.57 4.97
CA PHE A 223 0.25 -31.40 3.91
C PHE A 223 0.45 -32.83 4.40
N THR A 224 0.90 -33.70 3.50
CA THR A 224 0.94 -35.17 3.74
C THR A 224 2.12 -35.66 4.57
N HIS A 225 3.15 -34.86 4.76
CA HIS A 225 4.30 -35.16 5.61
C HIS A 225 4.30 -34.31 6.86
#